data_e6bf435522ad2de8eabdfbed9e90ee7e
#
_entry.id   e6bf435522ad2de8eabdfbed9e90ee7e
#
_cell.length_a   1.000
_cell.length_b   1.000
_cell.length_c   1.000
_cell.angle_alpha   90.00
_cell.angle_beta   90.00
_cell.angle_gamma   90.00
#
_symmetry.space_group_name_H-M   'P 1'
#
loop_
_entity.id
_entity.type
_entity.pdbx_description
1 polymer ?
#
loop_
_entity_poly.entity_id
_entity_poly.type
_entity_poly.pdbx_seq_one_letter_code
_entity_poly.pdbx_strand_id
1 'polypeptide(L)'
;MSSKRIHLLTIVGTRPEIIRLSSIINRLNKSKSIQHTLVHTGQNYDYNLNEVFFKDLKISKPDLFLEAASDSPSKTIGNILIKIDTVLDDLKPDAMLILGDTNSCLSAIAAKKKKIPIFHYEAGNRCFDQRVPEETNRKIVDHVADINLTYSSIARDYLLKEGL
;
A
#
# COMPACT_ATOMS: atom_id res chain seq x y z
N MET A 1 -17.64 23.09 16.10
CA MET A 1 -17.40 22.68 14.71
C MET A 1 -16.75 21.30 14.74
N SER A 2 -17.39 20.26 14.24
CA SER A 2 -16.77 18.94 14.10
C SER A 2 -15.67 19.04 13.06
N SER A 3 -14.40 18.86 13.43
CA SER A 3 -13.31 18.82 12.47
C SER A 3 -13.53 17.64 11.52
N LYS A 4 -13.49 17.90 10.22
CA LYS A 4 -13.54 16.85 9.18
C LYS A 4 -12.43 15.83 9.47
N ARG A 5 -12.75 14.54 9.59
CA ARG A 5 -11.74 13.48 9.72
C ARG A 5 -10.98 13.34 8.41
N ILE A 6 -9.68 13.09 8.50
CA ILE A 6 -8.85 12.76 7.35
C ILE A 6 -9.19 11.34 6.89
N HIS A 7 -9.54 11.17 5.63
CA HIS A 7 -9.79 9.85 5.04
C HIS A 7 -8.47 9.25 4.52
N LEU A 8 -7.97 8.22 5.20
CA LEU A 8 -6.75 7.50 4.83
C LEU A 8 -7.10 6.14 4.25
N LEU A 9 -6.63 5.89 3.04
CA LEU A 9 -6.73 4.60 2.36
C LEU A 9 -5.42 3.82 2.55
N THR A 10 -5.51 2.59 3.07
CA THR A 10 -4.34 1.68 3.16
C THR A 10 -4.51 0.53 2.18
N ILE A 11 -3.47 0.27 1.38
CA ILE A 11 -3.46 -0.82 0.40
C ILE A 11 -2.57 -1.96 0.91
N VAL A 12 -3.07 -3.18 0.85
CA VAL A 12 -2.34 -4.41 1.12
C VAL A 12 -2.70 -5.47 0.07
N GLY A 13 -1.83 -6.44 -0.15
CA GLY A 13 -2.08 -7.52 -1.10
C GLY A 13 -1.42 -8.84 -0.71
N THR A 14 -0.61 -8.82 0.35
CA THR A 14 0.13 -9.99 0.83
C THR A 14 0.12 -10.07 2.35
N ARG A 15 0.40 -11.28 2.88
CA ARG A 15 0.52 -11.52 4.33
C ARG A 15 1.58 -10.66 5.00
N PRO A 16 2.82 -10.54 4.46
CA PRO A 16 3.84 -9.69 5.07
C PRO A 16 3.38 -8.24 5.25
N GLU A 17 2.66 -7.68 4.30
CA GLU A 17 2.12 -6.32 4.41
C GLU A 17 1.11 -6.21 5.55
N ILE A 18 0.17 -7.16 5.63
CA ILE A 18 -0.84 -7.21 6.70
C ILE A 18 -0.17 -7.32 8.07
N ILE A 19 0.79 -8.24 8.22
CA ILE A 19 1.50 -8.46 9.49
C ILE A 19 2.25 -7.20 9.91
N ARG A 20 3.03 -6.62 9.01
CA ARG A 20 3.85 -5.43 9.29
C ARG A 20 3.02 -4.19 9.58
N LEU A 21 1.89 -4.02 8.89
CA LEU A 21 0.99 -2.89 9.11
C LEU A 21 -0.03 -3.10 10.25
N SER A 22 -0.12 -4.30 10.83
CA SER A 22 -1.16 -4.64 11.81
C SER A 22 -1.29 -3.64 12.96
N SER A 23 -0.18 -3.22 13.53
CA SER A 23 -0.16 -2.24 14.62
C SER A 23 -0.66 -0.86 14.16
N ILE A 24 -0.26 -0.44 12.96
CA ILE A 24 -0.65 0.83 12.35
C ILE A 24 -2.15 0.79 12.05
N ILE A 25 -2.64 -0.25 11.38
CA ILE A 25 -4.06 -0.45 11.05
C ILE A 25 -4.92 -0.39 12.33
N ASN A 26 -4.50 -1.09 13.39
CA ASN A 26 -5.21 -1.06 14.68
C ASN A 26 -5.26 0.35 15.29
N ARG A 27 -4.21 1.15 15.15
CA ARG A 27 -4.19 2.54 15.62
C ARG A 27 -5.08 3.44 14.77
N LEU A 28 -5.04 3.28 13.46
CA LEU A 28 -5.86 4.03 12.51
C LEU A 28 -7.35 3.79 12.77
N ASN A 29 -7.75 2.53 12.93
CA ASN A 29 -9.15 2.15 13.20
C ASN A 29 -9.69 2.69 14.53
N LYS A 30 -8.81 2.95 15.51
CA LYS A 30 -9.19 3.55 16.81
C LYS A 30 -9.13 5.07 16.82
N SER A 31 -8.62 5.70 15.77
CA SER A 31 -8.43 7.14 15.70
C SER A 31 -9.77 7.87 15.59
N LYS A 32 -9.93 8.93 16.37
CA LYS A 32 -11.10 9.83 16.26
C LYS A 32 -10.93 10.86 15.13
N SER A 33 -9.68 11.10 14.68
CA SER A 33 -9.35 12.12 13.68
C SER A 33 -9.19 11.54 12.28
N ILE A 34 -9.09 10.20 12.14
CA ILE A 34 -8.90 9.51 10.87
C ILE A 34 -10.11 8.63 10.59
N GLN A 35 -10.60 8.71 9.37
CA GLN A 35 -11.47 7.70 8.77
C GLN A 35 -10.54 6.77 7.99
N HIS A 36 -10.45 5.51 8.39
CA HIS A 36 -9.56 4.54 7.75
C HIS A 36 -10.34 3.59 6.86
N THR A 37 -9.84 3.34 5.66
CA THR A 37 -10.34 2.30 4.75
C THR A 37 -9.18 1.38 4.38
N LEU A 38 -9.35 0.08 4.62
CA LEU A 38 -8.39 -0.96 4.28
C LEU A 38 -8.82 -1.67 3.00
N VAL A 39 -7.97 -1.63 1.97
CA VAL A 39 -8.20 -2.28 0.68
C VAL A 39 -7.20 -3.42 0.49
N HIS A 40 -7.70 -4.61 0.19
CA HIS A 40 -6.89 -5.76 -0.19
C HIS A 40 -6.95 -5.96 -1.70
N THR A 41 -5.80 -5.98 -2.38
CA THR A 41 -5.75 -6.11 -3.83
C THR A 41 -6.13 -7.49 -4.33
N GLY A 42 -5.99 -8.53 -3.49
CA GLY A 42 -6.26 -9.90 -3.91
C GLY A 42 -5.28 -10.40 -4.98
N GLN A 43 -4.04 -9.91 -4.97
CA GLN A 43 -3.03 -10.33 -5.95
C GLN A 43 -2.61 -11.81 -5.84
N ASN A 44 -2.89 -12.45 -4.69
CA ASN A 44 -2.68 -13.88 -4.46
C ASN A 44 -4.03 -14.57 -4.20
N TYR A 45 -4.23 -15.75 -4.78
CA TYR A 45 -5.49 -16.52 -4.74
C TYR A 45 -5.92 -17.06 -3.36
N ASP A 46 -5.10 -16.92 -2.33
CA ASP A 46 -5.28 -17.64 -1.06
C ASP A 46 -6.16 -16.86 -0.06
N TYR A 47 -7.45 -16.73 -0.41
CA TYR A 47 -8.44 -16.02 0.42
C TYR A 47 -8.61 -16.65 1.82
N ASN A 48 -8.65 -17.98 1.90
CA ASN A 48 -8.90 -18.71 3.17
C ASN A 48 -7.75 -18.57 4.18
N LEU A 49 -6.51 -18.44 3.72
CA LEU A 49 -5.35 -18.20 4.58
C LEU A 49 -5.30 -16.75 5.11
N ASN A 50 -5.95 -15.80 4.45
CA ASN A 50 -5.98 -14.41 4.89
C ASN A 50 -6.90 -14.21 6.11
N GLU A 51 -8.05 -14.90 6.21
CA GLU A 51 -8.99 -14.74 7.33
C GLU A 51 -8.38 -15.06 8.70
N VAL A 52 -7.55 -16.10 8.77
CA VAL A 52 -6.86 -16.51 10.01
C VAL A 52 -5.95 -15.39 10.50
N PHE A 53 -5.20 -14.74 9.60
CA PHE A 53 -4.29 -13.65 9.98
C PHE A 53 -5.01 -12.42 10.52
N PHE A 54 -6.14 -12.03 9.90
CA PHE A 54 -6.92 -10.90 10.41
C PHE A 54 -7.43 -11.16 11.82
N LYS A 55 -7.87 -12.40 12.10
CA LYS A 55 -8.34 -12.80 13.42
C LYS A 55 -7.21 -12.84 14.45
N ASP A 56 -6.08 -13.47 14.12
CA ASP A 56 -4.94 -13.62 15.03
C ASP A 56 -4.27 -12.28 15.36
N LEU A 57 -4.17 -11.39 14.37
CA LEU A 57 -3.62 -10.04 14.52
C LEU A 57 -4.65 -9.06 15.12
N LYS A 58 -5.87 -9.50 15.37
CA LYS A 58 -6.99 -8.67 15.90
C LYS A 58 -7.23 -7.42 15.06
N ILE A 59 -7.08 -7.54 13.74
CA ILE A 59 -7.40 -6.48 12.78
C ILE A 59 -8.75 -6.77 12.12
N SER A 60 -9.46 -5.70 11.75
CA SER A 60 -10.70 -5.82 10.96
C SER A 60 -10.39 -6.44 9.59
N LYS A 61 -11.35 -7.17 9.03
CA LYS A 61 -11.28 -7.57 7.62
C LYS A 61 -11.13 -6.32 6.74
N PRO A 62 -10.54 -6.47 5.53
CA PRO A 62 -10.52 -5.36 4.57
C PRO A 62 -11.93 -4.87 4.27
N ASP A 63 -12.07 -3.55 4.14
CA ASP A 63 -13.34 -2.94 3.75
C ASP A 63 -13.66 -3.24 2.30
N LEU A 64 -12.61 -3.36 1.45
CA LEU A 64 -12.72 -3.69 0.03
C LEU A 64 -11.71 -4.77 -0.35
N PHE A 65 -12.14 -5.70 -1.23
CA PHE A 65 -11.31 -6.74 -1.81
C PHE A 65 -11.38 -6.68 -3.34
N LEU A 66 -10.24 -6.42 -4.01
CA LEU A 66 -10.22 -6.09 -5.43
C LEU A 66 -10.19 -7.30 -6.37
N GLU A 67 -9.82 -8.49 -5.88
CA GLU A 67 -9.68 -9.69 -6.72
C GLU A 67 -8.87 -9.40 -8.00
N ALA A 68 -7.66 -8.86 -7.83
CA ALA A 68 -6.84 -8.41 -8.95
C ALA A 68 -5.95 -9.52 -9.53
N ALA A 69 -5.87 -10.68 -8.87
CA ALA A 69 -5.04 -11.79 -9.34
C ALA A 69 -5.35 -12.17 -10.80
N SER A 70 -4.31 -12.52 -11.54
CA SER A 70 -4.40 -12.96 -12.93
C SER A 70 -3.29 -13.99 -13.23
N ASP A 71 -3.27 -14.51 -14.45
CA ASP A 71 -2.34 -15.51 -14.96
C ASP A 71 -0.91 -14.99 -15.21
N SER A 72 -0.70 -13.68 -15.13
CA SER A 72 0.64 -13.08 -15.23
C SER A 72 0.80 -11.89 -14.31
N PRO A 73 2.05 -11.58 -13.87
CA PRO A 73 2.32 -10.40 -13.05
C PRO A 73 1.84 -9.10 -13.70
N SER A 74 2.09 -8.92 -14.99
CA SER A 74 1.69 -7.71 -15.73
C SER A 74 0.18 -7.54 -15.79
N LYS A 75 -0.58 -8.61 -16.00
CA LYS A 75 -2.05 -8.57 -15.95
C LYS A 75 -2.56 -8.26 -14.54
N THR A 76 -1.95 -8.87 -13.52
CA THR A 76 -2.27 -8.58 -12.12
C THR A 76 -2.05 -7.09 -11.80
N ILE A 77 -0.90 -6.53 -12.21
CA ILE A 77 -0.61 -5.09 -12.06
C ILE A 77 -1.66 -4.26 -12.80
N GLY A 78 -1.97 -4.60 -14.04
CA GLY A 78 -3.01 -3.92 -14.82
C GLY A 78 -4.37 -3.91 -14.12
N ASN A 79 -4.78 -5.07 -13.59
CA ASN A 79 -6.03 -5.20 -12.82
C ASN A 79 -6.01 -4.36 -11.54
N ILE A 80 -4.88 -4.33 -10.81
CA ILE A 80 -4.72 -3.48 -9.62
C ILE A 80 -4.94 -2.01 -10.00
N LEU A 81 -4.27 -1.53 -11.04
CA LEU A 81 -4.37 -0.14 -11.47
C LEU A 81 -5.80 0.24 -11.89
N ILE A 82 -6.46 -0.60 -12.68
CA ILE A 82 -7.84 -0.36 -13.14
C ILE A 82 -8.81 -0.32 -11.95
N LYS A 83 -8.74 -1.32 -11.08
CA LYS A 83 -9.70 -1.45 -9.97
C LYS A 83 -9.48 -0.39 -8.90
N ILE A 84 -8.21 -0.07 -8.57
CA ILE A 84 -7.93 0.98 -7.60
C ILE A 84 -8.31 2.37 -8.11
N ASP A 85 -8.19 2.61 -9.42
CA ASP A 85 -8.59 3.89 -10.01
C ASP A 85 -10.07 4.18 -9.73
N THR A 86 -10.96 3.18 -9.91
CA THR A 86 -12.38 3.27 -9.56
C THR A 86 -12.59 3.54 -8.06
N VAL A 87 -11.89 2.80 -7.19
CA VAL A 87 -11.99 2.99 -5.73
C VAL A 87 -11.59 4.41 -5.32
N LEU A 88 -10.54 4.95 -5.94
CA LEU A 88 -10.08 6.31 -5.64
C LEU A 88 -11.08 7.38 -6.10
N ASP A 89 -11.79 7.17 -7.20
CA ASP A 89 -12.86 8.07 -7.67
C ASP A 89 -14.07 8.06 -6.75
N ASP A 90 -14.44 6.87 -6.27
CA ASP A 90 -15.60 6.69 -5.39
C ASP A 90 -15.35 7.24 -3.98
N LEU A 91 -14.20 6.90 -3.41
CA LEU A 91 -13.89 7.22 -2.00
C LEU A 91 -13.25 8.58 -1.81
N LYS A 92 -12.52 9.09 -2.80
CA LYS A 92 -11.79 10.38 -2.76
C LYS A 92 -11.01 10.57 -1.46
N PRO A 93 -10.08 9.64 -1.12
CA PRO A 93 -9.33 9.72 0.12
C PRO A 93 -8.42 10.94 0.14
N ASP A 94 -8.17 11.48 1.33
CA ASP A 94 -7.25 12.60 1.54
C ASP A 94 -5.77 12.16 1.46
N ALA A 95 -5.48 10.85 1.66
CA ALA A 95 -4.14 10.27 1.53
C ALA A 95 -4.19 8.75 1.32
N MET A 96 -3.08 8.18 0.82
CA MET A 96 -2.86 6.75 0.65
C MET A 96 -1.63 6.30 1.43
N LEU A 97 -1.73 5.17 2.13
CA LEU A 97 -0.61 4.46 2.76
C LEU A 97 -0.37 3.14 2.04
N ILE A 98 0.87 2.90 1.67
CA ILE A 98 1.35 1.66 1.07
C ILE A 98 2.59 1.17 1.81
N LEU A 99 2.89 -0.13 1.71
CA LEU A 99 4.07 -0.75 2.32
C LEU A 99 4.86 -1.57 1.32
N GLY A 100 6.17 -1.35 1.28
CA GLY A 100 7.13 -2.22 0.60
C GLY A 100 7.05 -2.14 -0.92
N ASP A 101 7.12 -3.29 -1.58
CA ASP A 101 7.50 -3.39 -2.99
C ASP A 101 6.70 -4.46 -3.77
N THR A 102 5.62 -4.98 -3.21
CA THR A 102 4.75 -5.92 -3.93
C THR A 102 4.01 -5.23 -5.09
N ASN A 103 3.38 -6.00 -5.96
CA ASN A 103 2.59 -5.43 -7.06
C ASN A 103 1.48 -4.48 -6.56
N SER A 104 0.97 -4.70 -5.33
CA SER A 104 -0.04 -3.83 -4.72
C SER A 104 0.43 -2.38 -4.56
N CYS A 105 1.72 -2.17 -4.31
CA CYS A 105 2.29 -0.83 -4.13
C CYS A 105 2.24 0.01 -5.40
N LEU A 106 2.16 -0.61 -6.58
CA LEU A 106 2.04 0.10 -7.85
C LEU A 106 0.70 0.85 -7.98
N SER A 107 -0.28 0.59 -7.10
CA SER A 107 -1.47 1.43 -6.92
C SER A 107 -1.13 2.91 -6.67
N ALA A 108 0.08 3.20 -6.17
CA ALA A 108 0.63 4.54 -6.03
C ALA A 108 0.57 5.35 -7.33
N ILE A 109 0.73 4.70 -8.49
CA ILE A 109 0.68 5.37 -9.80
C ILE A 109 -0.71 6.00 -10.04
N ALA A 110 -1.78 5.25 -9.75
CA ALA A 110 -3.14 5.76 -9.89
C ALA A 110 -3.42 6.90 -8.88
N ALA A 111 -3.00 6.75 -7.63
CA ALA A 111 -3.15 7.78 -6.61
C ALA A 111 -2.41 9.07 -6.99
N LYS A 112 -1.17 8.96 -7.50
CA LYS A 112 -0.39 10.12 -7.96
C LYS A 112 -1.06 10.86 -9.10
N LYS A 113 -1.66 10.13 -10.07
CA LYS A 113 -2.41 10.73 -11.18
C LYS A 113 -3.65 11.51 -10.69
N LYS A 114 -4.23 11.10 -9.58
CA LYS A 114 -5.36 11.78 -8.93
C LYS A 114 -4.94 12.83 -7.89
N LYS A 115 -3.62 13.10 -7.75
CA LYS A 115 -3.05 14.07 -6.81
C LYS A 115 -3.37 13.75 -5.34
N ILE A 116 -3.49 12.47 -5.02
CA ILE A 116 -3.68 11.96 -3.66
C ILE A 116 -2.29 11.78 -3.05
N PRO A 117 -1.97 12.42 -1.91
CA PRO A 117 -0.69 12.26 -1.21
C PRO A 117 -0.42 10.80 -0.83
N ILE A 118 0.81 10.33 -1.08
CA ILE A 118 1.21 8.94 -0.90
C ILE A 118 2.30 8.86 0.17
N PHE A 119 2.03 8.04 1.19
CA PHE A 119 2.97 7.65 2.23
C PHE A 119 3.47 6.24 1.93
N HIS A 120 4.77 6.11 1.62
CA HIS A 120 5.40 4.82 1.35
C HIS A 120 6.18 4.35 2.57
N TYR A 121 5.70 3.30 3.23
CA TYR A 121 6.34 2.68 4.38
C TYR A 121 7.26 1.56 3.92
N GLU A 122 8.44 1.41 4.54
CA GLU A 122 9.54 0.53 4.11
C GLU A 122 10.28 1.06 2.84
N ALA A 123 10.29 2.35 2.65
CA ALA A 123 10.94 3.01 1.52
C ALA A 123 12.47 2.92 1.58
N GLY A 124 13.13 3.00 0.42
CA GLY A 124 14.57 3.10 0.30
C GLY A 124 15.34 1.79 0.41
N ASN A 125 14.68 0.65 0.56
CA ASN A 125 15.35 -0.65 0.50
C ASN A 125 15.91 -0.89 -0.90
N ARG A 126 17.14 -1.45 -1.01
CA ARG A 126 17.79 -1.82 -2.26
C ARG A 126 18.47 -3.18 -2.11
N CYS A 127 18.28 -4.05 -3.10
CA CYS A 127 19.03 -5.30 -3.20
C CYS A 127 20.11 -5.25 -4.31
N PHE A 128 20.05 -4.23 -5.19
CA PHE A 128 20.96 -4.02 -6.30
C PHE A 128 20.98 -5.17 -7.33
N ASP A 129 19.96 -6.03 -7.32
CA ASP A 129 19.81 -7.14 -8.26
C ASP A 129 18.55 -6.92 -9.10
N GLN A 130 18.75 -6.56 -10.37
CA GLN A 130 17.67 -6.29 -11.32
C GLN A 130 16.86 -7.56 -11.73
N ARG A 131 17.30 -8.76 -11.32
CA ARG A 131 16.54 -10.00 -11.52
C ARG A 131 15.39 -10.15 -10.51
N VAL A 132 15.41 -9.37 -9.44
CA VAL A 132 14.37 -9.34 -8.42
C VAL A 132 13.28 -8.39 -8.87
N PRO A 133 12.05 -8.88 -9.17
CA PRO A 133 10.96 -8.02 -9.67
C PRO A 133 10.61 -6.87 -8.73
N GLU A 134 10.70 -7.10 -7.43
CA GLU A 134 10.43 -6.13 -6.38
C GLU A 134 11.40 -4.95 -6.40
N GLU A 135 12.64 -5.14 -6.91
CA GLU A 135 13.60 -4.04 -7.05
C GLU A 135 13.10 -2.95 -8.01
N THR A 136 12.39 -3.34 -9.06
CA THR A 136 11.74 -2.40 -9.97
C THR A 136 10.58 -1.68 -9.28
N ASN A 137 9.72 -2.43 -8.60
CA ASN A 137 8.55 -1.87 -7.92
C ASN A 137 8.96 -0.82 -6.88
N ARG A 138 9.94 -1.13 -6.01
CA ARG A 138 10.38 -0.21 -4.95
C ARG A 138 10.96 1.08 -5.50
N LYS A 139 11.75 1.02 -6.57
CA LYS A 139 12.28 2.23 -7.22
C LYS A 139 11.17 3.10 -7.78
N ILE A 140 10.20 2.51 -8.47
CA ILE A 140 9.05 3.26 -9.00
C ILE A 140 8.30 3.95 -7.85
N VAL A 141 8.00 3.20 -6.80
CA VAL A 141 7.16 3.68 -5.71
C VAL A 141 7.86 4.73 -4.86
N ASP A 142 9.15 4.55 -4.57
CA ASP A 142 9.95 5.56 -3.87
C ASP A 142 9.94 6.91 -4.58
N HIS A 143 10.03 6.90 -5.92
CA HIS A 143 10.04 8.14 -6.72
C HIS A 143 8.64 8.73 -6.95
N VAL A 144 7.59 7.94 -6.81
CA VAL A 144 6.20 8.38 -6.96
C VAL A 144 5.63 8.90 -5.64
N ALA A 145 6.06 8.33 -4.50
CA ALA A 145 5.57 8.71 -3.18
C ALA A 145 5.91 10.16 -2.82
N ASP A 146 5.04 10.78 -2.04
CA ASP A 146 5.26 12.14 -1.54
C ASP A 146 6.04 12.13 -0.22
N ILE A 147 5.89 11.07 0.57
CA ILE A 147 6.60 10.88 1.84
C ILE A 147 7.11 9.46 1.92
N ASN A 148 8.43 9.30 1.97
CA ASN A 148 9.13 8.04 2.13
C ASN A 148 9.48 7.79 3.61
N LEU A 149 8.93 6.72 4.19
CA LEU A 149 9.14 6.31 5.58
C LEU A 149 10.11 5.13 5.61
N THR A 150 11.36 5.40 5.93
CA THR A 150 12.45 4.41 5.93
C THR A 150 12.57 3.68 7.26
N TYR A 151 13.02 2.41 7.25
CA TYR A 151 13.31 1.65 8.48
C TYR A 151 14.70 1.90 9.04
N SER A 152 15.62 2.42 8.23
CA SER A 152 17.02 2.61 8.65
C SER A 152 17.63 3.86 8.02
N SER A 153 18.72 4.33 8.61
CA SER A 153 19.55 5.39 8.03
C SER A 153 20.14 4.97 6.69
N ILE A 154 20.48 3.69 6.51
CA ILE A 154 21.01 3.16 5.25
C ILE A 154 19.99 3.32 4.12
N ALA A 155 18.74 2.93 4.35
CA ALA A 155 17.67 3.10 3.37
C ALA A 155 17.44 4.59 3.05
N ARG A 156 17.47 5.45 4.07
CA ARG A 156 17.40 6.90 3.89
C ARG A 156 18.55 7.43 3.04
N ASP A 157 19.77 6.97 3.28
CA ASP A 157 20.94 7.42 2.53
C ASP A 157 20.89 7.01 1.06
N TYR A 158 20.26 5.84 0.74
CA TYR A 158 20.00 5.47 -0.66
C TYR A 158 19.05 6.45 -1.33
N LEU A 159 17.95 6.80 -0.69
CA LEU A 159 16.99 7.76 -1.23
C LEU A 159 17.62 9.14 -1.45
N LEU A 160 18.40 9.64 -0.50
CA LEU A 160 19.11 10.92 -0.65
C LEU A 160 20.09 10.92 -1.82
N LYS A 161 20.80 9.79 -2.07
CA LYS A 161 21.68 9.63 -3.23
C LYS A 161 20.93 9.54 -4.55
N GLU A 162 19.67 9.14 -4.53
CA GLU A 162 18.77 9.11 -5.70
C GLU A 162 18.04 10.43 -5.90
N GLY A 163 18.27 11.43 -5.02
CA GLY A 163 17.67 12.77 -5.12
C GLY A 163 16.29 12.92 -4.48
N LEU A 164 15.94 12.02 -3.53
CA LEU A 164 14.65 12.02 -2.81
C LEU A 164 14.79 12.50 -1.37
#